data_d1ec1960e40d3f61af0adc3e2de1ec50
#
_entry.id   d1ec1960e40d3f61af0adc3e2de1ec50
#
_cell.length_a   1.000
_cell.length_b   1.000
_cell.length_c   1.000
_cell.angle_alpha   90.00
_cell.angle_beta   90.00
_cell.angle_gamma   90.00
#
_symmetry.space_group_name_H-M   'P 1'
#
loop_
_entity.id
_entity.type
_entity.pdbx_description
1 polymer ?
#
loop_
_entity_poly.entity_id
_entity_poly.type
_entity_poly.pdbx_seq_one_letter_code
_entity_poly.pdbx_strand_id
1 'polypeptide(L)'
;MKKLIIILLLQLFGWGRSQYVEVLEKGNLDNLSPRKFMIPLQQQENYKSAFVGRYKAHYPNTYLGHLFTAIADEAKNTGANAYHIVSFKEGDHQNESELVIDTYYIQDPDIRHQSTLIEKNKIYIIGEPVINSEKTSKFKLNGEKKEIRDNTFITITLKENEEVKIVKGGITGMAVWVKWKPEQFNKFYSFSGIGIDGAGFGANGMGVGINTGRIYSVDPDLGYFLIRVLKESK
;
A
#
# COMPACT_ATOMS: atom_id res chain seq x y z
N MET A 1 -27.23 -5.09 -40.40
CA MET A 1 -27.31 -4.01 -39.39
C MET A 1 -27.20 -4.50 -37.92
N LYS A 2 -27.93 -5.55 -37.49
CA LYS A 2 -27.83 -6.06 -36.09
C LYS A 2 -26.42 -6.49 -35.62
N LYS A 3 -25.61 -7.10 -36.52
CA LYS A 3 -24.23 -7.53 -36.17
C LYS A 3 -23.26 -6.35 -35.97
N LEU A 4 -23.48 -5.24 -36.67
CA LEU A 4 -22.62 -4.03 -36.52
C LEU A 4 -22.86 -3.34 -35.19
N ILE A 5 -24.11 -3.33 -34.69
CA ILE A 5 -24.47 -2.75 -33.39
C ILE A 5 -23.86 -3.55 -32.23
N ILE A 6 -23.78 -4.88 -32.33
CA ILE A 6 -23.17 -5.74 -31.30
C ILE A 6 -21.67 -5.51 -31.21
N ILE A 7 -20.97 -5.31 -32.34
CA ILE A 7 -19.53 -5.00 -32.34
C ILE A 7 -19.27 -3.62 -31.74
N LEU A 8 -20.13 -2.63 -32.05
CA LEU A 8 -20.01 -1.28 -31.46
C LEU A 8 -20.28 -1.28 -29.92
N LEU A 9 -21.27 -2.06 -29.47
CA LEU A 9 -21.54 -2.25 -28.04
C LEU A 9 -20.38 -2.95 -27.31
N LEU A 10 -19.76 -3.96 -27.92
CA LEU A 10 -18.59 -4.63 -27.37
C LEU A 10 -17.36 -3.69 -27.27
N GLN A 11 -17.20 -2.77 -28.21
CA GLN A 11 -16.16 -1.74 -28.12
C GLN A 11 -16.45 -0.72 -27.02
N LEU A 12 -17.70 -0.33 -26.80
CA LEU A 12 -18.09 0.58 -25.73
C LEU A 12 -17.91 -0.03 -24.33
N PHE A 13 -18.10 -1.35 -24.17
CA PHE A 13 -17.80 -2.04 -22.91
C PHE A 13 -16.30 -2.27 -22.69
N GLY A 14 -15.47 -2.26 -23.72
CA GLY A 14 -14.00 -2.34 -23.64
C GLY A 14 -13.34 -1.03 -23.18
N TRP A 15 -13.99 0.11 -23.35
CA TRP A 15 -13.43 1.43 -23.00
C TRP A 15 -13.75 1.90 -21.59
N GLY A 16 -14.51 1.12 -20.82
CA GLY A 16 -14.90 1.47 -19.44
C GLY A 16 -13.91 1.12 -18.36
N ARG A 17 -12.82 0.44 -18.66
CA ARG A 17 -11.70 0.29 -17.75
C ARG A 17 -10.69 1.40 -18.07
N SER A 18 -10.82 2.51 -17.41
CA SER A 18 -9.74 3.47 -17.30
C SER A 18 -8.51 2.69 -16.83
N GLN A 19 -7.59 2.41 -17.73
CA GLN A 19 -6.36 1.70 -17.43
C GLN A 19 -5.47 2.65 -16.64
N TYR A 20 -5.58 2.60 -15.33
CA TYR A 20 -4.70 3.33 -14.43
C TYR A 20 -3.29 2.72 -14.39
N VAL A 21 -3.11 1.53 -14.97
CA VAL A 21 -1.83 0.82 -15.01
C VAL A 21 -1.41 0.58 -16.46
N GLU A 22 -0.23 1.04 -16.79
CA GLU A 22 0.45 0.83 -18.06
C GLU A 22 1.64 -0.11 -17.85
N VAL A 23 1.79 -1.11 -18.71
CA VAL A 23 2.97 -1.99 -18.73
C VAL A 23 3.99 -1.37 -19.67
N LEU A 24 5.05 -0.76 -19.12
CA LEU A 24 6.10 -0.10 -19.91
C LEU A 24 7.08 -1.13 -20.51
N GLU A 25 7.35 -2.21 -19.79
CA GLU A 25 8.29 -3.25 -20.19
C GLU A 25 7.83 -4.60 -19.63
N LYS A 26 7.95 -5.65 -20.42
CA LYS A 26 7.68 -7.03 -19.98
C LYS A 26 8.96 -7.83 -19.92
N GLY A 27 9.14 -8.58 -18.84
CA GLY A 27 10.20 -9.59 -18.73
C GLY A 27 9.89 -10.81 -19.60
N ASN A 28 10.93 -11.60 -19.87
CA ASN A 28 10.83 -12.84 -20.66
C ASN A 28 10.53 -14.05 -19.75
N LEU A 29 9.52 -13.94 -18.91
CA LEU A 29 9.12 -15.00 -17.97
C LEU A 29 7.73 -15.50 -18.34
N ASP A 30 7.70 -16.73 -18.86
CA ASP A 30 6.43 -17.40 -19.15
C ASP A 30 6.03 -18.31 -17.97
N ASN A 31 4.72 -18.44 -17.76
CA ASN A 31 4.11 -19.42 -16.87
C ASN A 31 4.40 -19.26 -15.36
N LEU A 32 4.64 -18.07 -14.87
CA LEU A 32 4.67 -17.84 -13.43
C LEU A 32 3.25 -17.93 -12.84
N SER A 33 3.14 -18.61 -11.70
CA SER A 33 1.86 -18.64 -10.97
C SER A 33 1.61 -17.34 -10.24
N PRO A 34 0.35 -16.88 -10.12
CA PRO A 34 -0.01 -15.70 -9.34
C PRO A 34 0.51 -15.77 -7.89
N ARG A 35 0.89 -14.63 -7.34
CA ARG A 35 1.43 -14.48 -5.99
C ARG A 35 0.45 -13.76 -5.08
N LYS A 36 0.56 -14.02 -3.77
CA LYS A 36 -0.32 -13.41 -2.76
C LYS A 36 0.25 -12.13 -2.15
N PHE A 37 1.55 -11.95 -2.21
CA PHE A 37 2.26 -10.82 -1.59
C PHE A 37 3.41 -10.36 -2.49
N MET A 38 3.87 -9.15 -2.25
CA MET A 38 4.98 -8.55 -2.97
C MET A 38 5.83 -7.71 -1.99
N ILE A 39 7.07 -8.11 -1.78
CA ILE A 39 7.98 -7.43 -0.84
C ILE A 39 8.87 -6.41 -1.56
N PRO A 40 9.25 -5.32 -0.89
CA PRO A 40 10.28 -4.44 -1.43
C PRO A 40 11.65 -5.11 -1.41
N LEU A 41 12.38 -5.00 -2.50
CA LEU A 41 13.78 -5.42 -2.55
C LEU A 41 14.64 -4.53 -1.63
N GLN A 42 15.40 -5.16 -0.75
CA GLN A 42 16.32 -4.46 0.17
C GLN A 42 17.72 -4.27 -0.43
N GLN A 43 18.19 -5.26 -1.18
CA GLN A 43 19.49 -5.23 -1.88
C GLN A 43 19.33 -5.93 -3.23
N GLN A 44 19.98 -5.39 -4.26
CA GLN A 44 19.93 -5.97 -5.62
C GLN A 44 21.09 -6.94 -5.89
N GLU A 45 22.16 -6.92 -5.11
CA GLU A 45 23.46 -7.42 -5.55
C GLU A 45 23.66 -8.95 -5.49
N ASN A 46 22.82 -9.70 -4.78
CA ASN A 46 23.11 -11.14 -4.53
C ASN A 46 21.95 -12.10 -4.82
N TYR A 47 20.92 -11.67 -5.54
CA TYR A 47 19.76 -12.52 -5.80
C TYR A 47 19.59 -12.80 -7.28
N LYS A 48 19.24 -14.04 -7.60
CA LYS A 48 18.70 -14.38 -8.91
C LYS A 48 17.26 -13.88 -8.96
N SER A 49 17.09 -12.59 -9.09
CA SER A 49 15.79 -12.01 -9.38
C SER A 49 15.55 -12.02 -10.88
N ALA A 50 14.42 -12.54 -11.29
CA ALA A 50 14.00 -12.47 -12.67
C ALA A 50 13.05 -11.28 -12.84
N PHE A 51 13.34 -10.37 -13.75
CA PHE A 51 12.54 -9.21 -14.05
C PHE A 51 11.21 -9.67 -14.67
N VAL A 52 10.09 -9.28 -14.04
CA VAL A 52 8.73 -9.62 -14.49
C VAL A 52 8.17 -8.51 -15.37
N GLY A 53 8.37 -7.25 -14.97
CA GLY A 53 7.94 -6.12 -15.76
C GLY A 53 8.14 -4.79 -15.07
N ARG A 54 8.10 -3.72 -15.86
CA ARG A 54 8.02 -2.34 -15.40
C ARG A 54 6.62 -1.83 -15.60
N TYR A 55 6.01 -1.40 -14.53
CA TYR A 55 4.64 -0.91 -14.48
C TYR A 55 4.63 0.56 -14.09
N LYS A 56 3.72 1.30 -14.73
CA LYS A 56 3.43 2.68 -14.41
C LYS A 56 1.96 2.79 -14.03
N ALA A 57 1.68 3.42 -12.90
CA ALA A 57 0.33 3.85 -12.55
C ALA A 57 0.29 5.37 -12.53
N HIS A 58 -0.79 5.93 -13.05
CA HIS A 58 -1.11 7.35 -12.94
C HIS A 58 -2.56 7.49 -12.50
N TYR A 59 -2.85 8.47 -11.69
CA TYR A 59 -4.18 8.66 -11.12
C TYR A 59 -4.46 10.13 -10.83
N PRO A 60 -5.61 10.64 -11.28
CA PRO A 60 -6.02 12.01 -10.99
C PRO A 60 -6.41 12.22 -9.53
N ASN A 61 -6.41 11.16 -8.74
CA ASN A 61 -6.82 11.21 -7.35
C ASN A 61 -5.60 11.28 -6.42
N THR A 62 -5.83 11.80 -5.26
CA THR A 62 -4.86 12.15 -4.24
C THR A 62 -4.43 10.98 -3.35
N TYR A 63 -4.94 9.76 -3.55
CA TYR A 63 -4.62 8.60 -2.70
C TYR A 63 -3.46 7.76 -3.23
N LEU A 64 -2.32 7.82 -2.57
CA LEU A 64 -1.11 7.05 -2.93
C LEU A 64 -1.31 5.53 -2.93
N GLY A 65 -2.13 5.04 -2.01
CA GLY A 65 -2.42 3.62 -1.90
C GLY A 65 -3.00 3.01 -3.17
N HIS A 66 -3.82 3.77 -3.90
CA HIS A 66 -4.43 3.29 -5.14
C HIS A 66 -3.41 3.05 -6.26
N LEU A 67 -2.39 3.91 -6.38
CA LEU A 67 -1.33 3.74 -7.37
C LEU A 67 -0.58 2.42 -7.16
N PHE A 68 -0.17 2.18 -5.92
CA PHE A 68 0.57 0.96 -5.58
C PHE A 68 -0.32 -0.28 -5.72
N THR A 69 -1.53 -0.27 -5.17
CA THR A 69 -2.42 -1.43 -5.20
C THR A 69 -2.74 -1.84 -6.63
N ALA A 70 -3.01 -0.88 -7.52
CA ALA A 70 -3.28 -1.17 -8.92
C ALA A 70 -2.10 -1.88 -9.61
N ILE A 71 -0.86 -1.41 -9.42
CA ILE A 71 0.33 -2.08 -9.93
C ILE A 71 0.54 -3.44 -9.26
N ALA A 72 0.41 -3.50 -7.92
CA ALA A 72 0.67 -4.72 -7.17
C ALA A 72 -0.28 -5.85 -7.56
N ASP A 73 -1.55 -5.55 -7.82
CA ASP A 73 -2.52 -6.56 -8.23
C ASP A 73 -2.20 -7.12 -9.63
N GLU A 74 -1.86 -6.26 -10.57
CA GLU A 74 -1.45 -6.69 -11.90
C GLU A 74 -0.15 -7.50 -11.85
N ALA A 75 0.87 -7.00 -11.15
CA ALA A 75 2.17 -7.64 -11.03
C ALA A 75 2.09 -8.98 -10.29
N LYS A 76 1.32 -9.10 -9.21
CA LYS A 76 1.09 -10.37 -8.51
C LYS A 76 0.40 -11.40 -9.40
N ASN A 77 -0.56 -10.97 -10.21
CA ASN A 77 -1.24 -11.85 -11.18
C ASN A 77 -0.28 -12.38 -12.24
N THR A 78 0.74 -11.62 -12.61
CA THR A 78 1.80 -12.07 -13.55
C THR A 78 2.94 -12.81 -12.85
N GLY A 79 2.84 -13.05 -11.54
CA GLY A 79 3.77 -13.88 -10.77
C GLY A 79 4.91 -13.12 -10.07
N ALA A 80 4.89 -11.78 -10.07
CA ALA A 80 5.84 -10.99 -9.30
C ALA A 80 5.60 -11.15 -7.79
N ASN A 81 6.68 -11.20 -7.02
CA ASN A 81 6.66 -11.28 -5.56
C ASN A 81 7.63 -10.31 -4.88
N ALA A 82 8.30 -9.48 -5.68
CA ALA A 82 9.18 -8.43 -5.19
C ALA A 82 9.12 -7.20 -6.11
N TYR A 83 9.48 -6.04 -5.56
CA TYR A 83 9.46 -4.79 -6.32
C TYR A 83 10.56 -3.82 -5.91
N HIS A 84 10.88 -2.92 -6.83
CA HIS A 84 11.73 -1.75 -6.63
C HIS A 84 11.01 -0.50 -7.17
N ILE A 85 10.95 0.57 -6.37
CA ILE A 85 10.38 1.84 -6.81
C ILE A 85 11.39 2.54 -7.70
N VAL A 86 11.07 2.71 -8.98
CA VAL A 86 11.90 3.43 -9.95
C VAL A 86 11.73 4.93 -9.78
N SER A 87 10.48 5.39 -9.72
CA SER A 87 10.16 6.79 -9.48
C SER A 87 8.77 6.93 -8.89
N PHE A 88 8.63 7.97 -8.08
CA PHE A 88 7.35 8.47 -7.61
C PHE A 88 7.32 9.97 -7.82
N LYS A 89 6.31 10.45 -8.53
CA LYS A 89 6.04 11.86 -8.75
C LYS A 89 4.70 12.20 -8.12
N GLU A 90 4.74 13.06 -7.14
CA GLU A 90 3.55 13.59 -6.51
C GLU A 90 2.85 14.56 -7.47
N GLY A 91 1.55 14.35 -7.69
CA GLY A 91 0.72 15.26 -8.46
C GLY A 91 0.34 16.50 -7.67
N ASP A 92 -0.23 17.44 -8.34
CA ASP A 92 -0.88 18.61 -7.76
C ASP A 92 -2.36 18.66 -8.19
N HIS A 93 -3.05 19.77 -7.93
CA HIS A 93 -4.45 19.94 -8.31
C HIS A 93 -4.70 19.89 -9.84
N GLN A 94 -3.67 20.01 -10.65
CA GLN A 94 -3.75 20.02 -12.12
C GLN A 94 -3.08 18.81 -12.76
N ASN A 95 -2.14 18.18 -12.06
CA ASN A 95 -1.35 17.07 -12.58
C ASN A 95 -1.66 15.78 -11.81
N GLU A 96 -1.66 14.68 -12.51
CA GLU A 96 -1.80 13.34 -11.94
C GLU A 96 -0.55 12.94 -11.17
N SER A 97 -0.74 12.15 -10.13
CA SER A 97 0.36 11.45 -9.48
C SER A 97 0.79 10.26 -10.34
N GLU A 98 2.08 10.00 -10.36
CA GLU A 98 2.69 8.95 -11.15
C GLU A 98 3.60 8.08 -10.31
N LEU A 99 3.46 6.77 -10.43
CA LEU A 99 4.31 5.78 -9.78
C LEU A 99 4.83 4.81 -10.83
N VAL A 100 6.16 4.61 -10.85
CA VAL A 100 6.81 3.60 -11.70
C VAL A 100 7.52 2.59 -10.80
N ILE A 101 7.22 1.31 -11.03
CA ILE A 101 7.76 0.19 -10.26
C ILE A 101 8.32 -0.88 -11.20
N ASP A 102 9.52 -1.33 -10.92
CA ASP A 102 10.07 -2.57 -11.45
C ASP A 102 9.66 -3.73 -10.55
N THR A 103 9.18 -4.79 -11.15
CA THR A 103 8.71 -5.97 -10.44
C THR A 103 9.53 -7.19 -10.81
N TYR A 104 9.69 -8.08 -9.83
CA TYR A 104 10.58 -9.22 -9.94
C TYR A 104 9.94 -10.49 -9.39
N TYR A 105 10.36 -11.60 -9.94
CA TYR A 105 10.19 -12.90 -9.33
C TYR A 105 11.48 -13.32 -8.62
N ILE A 106 11.35 -13.68 -7.36
CA ILE A 106 12.43 -14.20 -6.52
C ILE A 106 12.00 -15.58 -6.01
N GLN A 107 12.94 -16.52 -5.96
CA GLN A 107 12.68 -17.85 -5.40
C GLN A 107 12.46 -17.81 -3.89
N ASP A 108 11.72 -18.76 -3.35
CA ASP A 108 11.33 -18.77 -1.93
C ASP A 108 12.53 -18.73 -0.94
N PRO A 109 13.69 -19.37 -1.19
CA PRO A 109 14.86 -19.19 -0.31
C PRO A 109 15.34 -17.74 -0.25
N ASP A 110 15.36 -17.06 -1.38
CA ASP A 110 15.82 -15.67 -1.48
C ASP A 110 14.80 -14.71 -0.84
N ILE A 111 13.48 -14.98 -0.96
CA ILE A 111 12.45 -14.23 -0.24
C ILE A 111 12.63 -14.35 1.27
N ARG A 112 12.90 -15.55 1.77
CA ARG A 112 13.17 -15.73 3.20
C ARG A 112 14.39 -14.92 3.64
N HIS A 113 15.45 -14.95 2.85
CA HIS A 113 16.62 -14.14 3.14
C HIS A 113 16.30 -12.64 3.09
N GLN A 114 15.60 -12.15 2.06
CA GLN A 114 15.14 -10.74 2.00
C GLN A 114 14.35 -10.36 3.25
N SER A 115 13.50 -11.27 3.74
CA SER A 115 12.72 -11.02 4.94
C SER A 115 13.56 -10.90 6.22
N THR A 116 14.78 -11.47 6.26
CA THR A 116 15.70 -11.30 7.39
C THR A 116 16.39 -9.93 7.40
N LEU A 117 16.49 -9.28 6.25
CA LEU A 117 17.06 -7.93 6.14
C LEU A 117 16.08 -6.84 6.58
N ILE A 118 14.81 -7.18 6.71
CA ILE A 118 13.79 -6.26 7.23
C ILE A 118 13.83 -6.29 8.75
N GLU A 119 14.03 -5.13 9.38
CA GLU A 119 13.94 -5.02 10.83
C GLU A 119 12.59 -5.52 11.33
N LYS A 120 12.59 -6.16 12.48
CA LYS A 120 11.42 -6.78 13.08
C LYS A 120 10.87 -5.95 14.23
N ASN A 121 9.66 -6.33 14.73
CA ASN A 121 9.05 -5.73 15.90
C ASN A 121 8.87 -4.21 15.83
N LYS A 122 8.59 -3.70 14.63
CA LYS A 122 8.21 -2.30 14.45
C LYS A 122 6.70 -2.16 14.21
N ILE A 123 6.16 -1.09 14.75
CA ILE A 123 4.81 -0.63 14.49
C ILE A 123 4.95 0.68 13.72
N TYR A 124 4.29 0.75 12.57
CA TYR A 124 4.18 1.97 11.79
C TYR A 124 2.74 2.49 11.91
N ILE A 125 2.60 3.71 12.38
CA ILE A 125 1.33 4.43 12.35
C ILE A 125 1.40 5.39 11.18
N ILE A 126 0.49 5.24 10.23
CA ILE A 126 0.50 5.96 8.96
C ILE A 126 -0.64 6.98 8.99
N GLY A 127 -0.32 8.24 8.78
CA GLY A 127 -1.29 9.30 8.51
C GLY A 127 -2.01 9.00 7.18
N GLU A 128 -3.10 9.71 6.92
CA GLU A 128 -3.83 9.49 5.68
C GLU A 128 -2.94 9.86 4.48
N PRO A 129 -2.63 8.92 3.55
CA PRO A 129 -1.75 9.18 2.41
C PRO A 129 -2.53 9.88 1.29
N VAL A 130 -2.99 11.07 1.58
CA VAL A 130 -3.74 11.94 0.67
C VAL A 130 -2.83 13.09 0.25
N ILE A 131 -2.47 13.12 -1.00
CA ILE A 131 -1.64 14.17 -1.59
C ILE A 131 -2.24 15.54 -1.30
N ASN A 132 -1.40 16.51 -0.93
CA ASN A 132 -1.79 17.87 -0.57
C ASN A 132 -2.73 17.99 0.65
N SER A 133 -2.86 16.96 1.48
CA SER A 133 -3.55 17.06 2.77
C SER A 133 -2.56 17.39 3.89
N GLU A 134 -2.94 18.37 4.72
CA GLU A 134 -2.18 18.76 5.93
C GLU A 134 -2.97 18.46 7.22
N LYS A 135 -4.01 17.65 7.12
CA LYS A 135 -4.81 17.30 8.29
C LYS A 135 -3.98 16.52 9.30
N THR A 136 -4.42 16.57 10.54
CA THR A 136 -3.77 15.87 11.66
C THR A 136 -4.78 14.97 12.35
N SER A 137 -4.38 13.75 12.61
CA SER A 137 -5.15 12.77 13.37
C SER A 137 -4.60 12.63 14.79
N LYS A 138 -5.48 12.81 15.80
CA LYS A 138 -5.15 12.65 17.22
C LYS A 138 -5.39 11.21 17.67
N PHE A 139 -4.47 10.67 18.46
CA PHE A 139 -4.57 9.34 19.05
C PHE A 139 -3.86 9.30 20.41
N LYS A 140 -3.91 8.17 21.10
CA LYS A 140 -3.13 7.94 22.31
C LYS A 140 -2.21 6.74 22.10
N LEU A 141 -0.97 6.88 22.55
CA LEU A 141 0.03 5.82 22.60
C LEU A 141 0.39 5.60 24.08
N ASN A 142 0.10 4.42 24.61
CA ASN A 142 0.31 4.10 26.03
C ASN A 142 -0.32 5.13 26.99
N GLY A 143 -1.46 5.72 26.58
CA GLY A 143 -2.15 6.77 27.36
C GLY A 143 -1.73 8.19 27.04
N GLU A 144 -0.56 8.43 26.47
CA GLU A 144 -0.09 9.74 26.04
C GLU A 144 -0.78 10.21 24.77
N LYS A 145 -1.17 11.47 24.75
CA LYS A 145 -1.74 12.10 23.53
C LYS A 145 -0.64 12.31 22.49
N LYS A 146 -0.90 11.83 21.30
CA LYS A 146 -0.05 11.99 20.11
C LYS A 146 -0.88 12.48 18.93
N GLU A 147 -0.18 13.01 17.95
CA GLU A 147 -0.76 13.46 16.68
C GLU A 147 0.07 12.92 15.53
N ILE A 148 -0.59 12.64 14.43
CA ILE A 148 0.08 12.28 13.17
C ILE A 148 -0.52 13.12 12.05
N ARG A 149 0.33 13.73 11.25
CA ARG A 149 -0.06 14.50 10.05
C ARG A 149 -0.28 13.54 8.88
N ASP A 150 -1.18 13.92 8.00
CA ASP A 150 -1.33 13.26 6.71
C ASP A 150 0.01 13.24 5.94
N ASN A 151 0.18 12.26 5.08
CA ASN A 151 1.42 12.02 4.30
C ASN A 151 2.68 11.82 5.16
N THR A 152 2.53 11.43 6.41
CA THR A 152 3.65 11.06 7.29
C THR A 152 3.41 9.71 7.96
N PHE A 153 4.46 9.14 8.54
CA PHE A 153 4.34 7.97 9.41
C PHE A 153 5.18 8.15 10.67
N ILE A 154 4.84 7.40 11.72
CA ILE A 154 5.57 7.30 12.98
C ILE A 154 6.03 5.88 13.14
N THR A 155 7.30 5.68 13.52
CA THR A 155 7.87 4.37 13.83
C THR A 155 7.93 4.17 15.35
N ILE A 156 7.45 3.03 15.81
CA ILE A 156 7.56 2.57 17.20
C ILE A 156 8.28 1.23 17.18
N THR A 157 9.45 1.16 17.79
CA THR A 157 10.20 -0.10 17.94
C THR A 157 9.85 -0.72 19.28
N LEU A 158 9.30 -1.93 19.27
CA LEU A 158 9.00 -2.70 20.47
C LEU A 158 10.28 -3.28 21.06
N LYS A 159 10.49 -3.04 22.35
CA LYS A 159 11.52 -3.72 23.13
C LYS A 159 11.04 -5.12 23.51
N GLU A 160 11.97 -5.98 23.84
CA GLU A 160 11.65 -7.33 24.32
C GLU A 160 10.67 -7.27 25.50
N ASN A 161 9.62 -8.10 25.43
CA ASN A 161 8.51 -8.15 26.39
C ASN A 161 7.66 -6.88 26.50
N GLU A 162 7.86 -5.89 25.65
CA GLU A 162 7.04 -4.68 25.64
C GLU A 162 5.67 -4.93 24.97
N GLU A 163 4.66 -4.25 25.50
CA GLU A 163 3.35 -4.14 24.89
C GLU A 163 3.00 -2.66 24.71
N VAL A 164 2.54 -2.32 23.51
CA VAL A 164 2.11 -0.97 23.16
C VAL A 164 0.62 -0.95 22.92
N LYS A 165 -0.05 0.03 23.53
CA LYS A 165 -1.49 0.29 23.35
C LYS A 165 -1.69 1.53 22.49
N ILE A 166 -2.37 1.36 21.37
CA ILE A 166 -2.78 2.45 20.46
C ILE A 166 -4.28 2.66 20.62
N VAL A 167 -4.72 3.88 20.89
CA VAL A 167 -6.15 4.21 21.07
C VAL A 167 -6.53 5.37 20.15
N LYS A 168 -7.60 5.22 19.38
CA LYS A 168 -8.20 6.27 18.54
C LYS A 168 -9.64 6.53 18.97
N GLY A 169 -9.98 7.79 19.15
CA GLY A 169 -11.32 8.22 19.59
C GLY A 169 -11.48 8.33 21.10
N GLY A 170 -12.70 8.64 21.54
CA GLY A 170 -13.09 8.81 22.94
C GLY A 170 -13.66 7.52 23.56
N ILE A 171 -14.79 7.66 24.25
CA ILE A 171 -15.46 6.56 24.99
C ILE A 171 -15.85 5.39 24.06
N THR A 172 -16.24 5.69 22.83
CA THR A 172 -16.59 4.70 21.79
C THR A 172 -15.43 4.38 20.85
N GLY A 173 -14.23 4.80 21.19
CA GLY A 173 -13.04 4.63 20.36
C GLY A 173 -12.54 3.17 20.33
N MET A 174 -11.66 2.91 19.38
CA MET A 174 -11.00 1.61 19.21
C MET A 174 -9.64 1.61 19.89
N ALA A 175 -9.26 0.46 20.45
CA ALA A 175 -7.93 0.22 20.99
C ALA A 175 -7.32 -1.04 20.37
N VAL A 176 -6.03 -0.98 20.06
CA VAL A 176 -5.23 -2.11 19.59
C VAL A 176 -4.04 -2.25 20.51
N TRP A 177 -3.74 -3.49 20.91
CA TRP A 177 -2.56 -3.86 21.69
C TRP A 177 -1.61 -4.65 20.80
N VAL A 178 -0.36 -4.25 20.79
CA VAL A 178 0.69 -4.93 20.03
C VAL A 178 1.78 -5.32 21.02
N LYS A 179 1.96 -6.62 21.19
CA LYS A 179 2.98 -7.18 22.09
C LYS A 179 4.17 -7.63 21.28
N TRP A 180 5.36 -7.39 21.80
CA TRP A 180 6.60 -7.93 21.25
C TRP A 180 6.56 -9.47 21.18
N LYS A 181 7.10 -10.02 20.11
CA LYS A 181 7.33 -11.46 19.94
C LYS A 181 8.64 -11.67 19.18
N PRO A 182 9.38 -12.76 19.45
CA PRO A 182 10.56 -13.09 18.64
C PRO A 182 10.20 -13.11 17.14
N GLU A 183 11.04 -12.50 16.31
CA GLU A 183 10.91 -12.47 14.84
C GLU A 183 9.56 -11.97 14.31
N GLN A 184 8.83 -11.19 15.07
CA GLN A 184 7.53 -10.67 14.63
C GLN A 184 7.69 -9.69 13.48
N PHE A 185 6.96 -9.94 12.40
CA PHE A 185 6.85 -8.99 11.30
C PHE A 185 6.22 -7.67 11.74
N ASN A 186 6.62 -6.62 11.08
CA ASN A 186 6.15 -5.28 11.33
C ASN A 186 4.62 -5.17 11.16
N LYS A 187 4.03 -4.25 11.92
CA LYS A 187 2.60 -3.95 11.89
C LYS A 187 2.39 -2.54 11.36
N PHE A 188 1.40 -2.41 10.52
CA PHE A 188 1.03 -1.14 9.90
C PHE A 188 -0.40 -0.80 10.27
N TYR A 189 -0.60 0.41 10.79
CA TYR A 189 -1.91 0.91 11.19
C TYR A 189 -2.15 2.28 10.61
N SER A 190 -3.42 2.57 10.28
CA SER A 190 -3.88 3.88 9.85
C SER A 190 -5.17 4.25 10.57
N PHE A 191 -5.48 5.53 10.61
CA PHE A 191 -6.75 6.05 11.14
C PHE A 191 -7.76 6.39 10.06
N SER A 192 -7.42 6.21 8.81
CA SER A 192 -8.30 6.24 7.64
C SER A 192 -8.41 4.83 7.06
N GLY A 193 -9.49 4.53 6.38
CA GLY A 193 -9.77 3.19 5.85
C GLY A 193 -8.87 2.75 4.68
N ILE A 194 -7.58 3.06 4.71
CA ILE A 194 -6.62 2.72 3.68
C ILE A 194 -6.33 1.23 3.72
N GLY A 195 -6.38 0.57 2.57
CA GLY A 195 -5.95 -0.83 2.44
C GLY A 195 -6.86 -1.84 3.11
N ILE A 196 -8.13 -1.53 3.30
CA ILE A 196 -9.14 -2.54 3.62
C ILE A 196 -9.64 -3.09 2.28
N ASP A 197 -9.14 -4.26 1.91
CA ASP A 197 -9.76 -5.06 0.87
C ASP A 197 -11.21 -5.35 1.24
N GLY A 198 -12.14 -4.90 0.43
CA GLY A 198 -13.55 -5.22 0.52
C GLY A 198 -14.45 -4.24 1.27
N ALA A 199 -13.94 -3.19 1.88
CA ALA A 199 -14.80 -2.04 2.18
C ALA A 199 -15.00 -1.28 0.87
N GLY A 200 -15.84 -1.80 0.00
CA GLY A 200 -16.20 -1.17 -1.25
C GLY A 200 -16.53 0.30 -0.96
N PHE A 201 -15.80 1.19 -1.58
CA PHE A 201 -16.34 2.51 -1.86
C PHE A 201 -17.51 2.25 -2.80
N GLY A 202 -18.66 1.97 -2.20
CA GLY A 202 -19.91 1.91 -2.94
C GLY A 202 -20.04 3.21 -3.69
N ALA A 203 -20.26 3.12 -4.98
CA ALA A 203 -20.45 4.23 -5.92
C ALA A 203 -21.63 5.14 -5.60
N ASN A 204 -22.13 5.16 -4.38
CA ASN A 204 -23.21 6.00 -3.89
C ASN A 204 -22.80 6.63 -2.56
N GLY A 205 -21.93 7.62 -2.70
CA GLY A 205 -21.16 8.26 -1.61
C GLY A 205 -21.95 9.21 -0.81
N MET A 206 -22.65 9.74 -0.34
CA MET A 206 -22.88 10.71 0.75
C MET A 206 -23.13 10.01 2.08
N GLY A 207 -22.11 9.33 2.57
CA GLY A 207 -22.05 8.99 3.96
C GLY A 207 -21.39 10.15 4.72
N VAL A 208 -22.09 10.84 5.57
CA VAL A 208 -21.49 11.67 6.62
C VAL A 208 -20.65 10.72 7.47
N GLY A 209 -19.35 10.67 7.19
CA GLY A 209 -18.40 9.84 7.92
C GLY A 209 -18.30 10.36 9.35
N ILE A 210 -19.12 9.83 10.25
CA ILE A 210 -18.90 10.01 11.67
C ILE A 210 -17.52 9.39 11.92
N ASN A 211 -16.56 10.23 12.30
CA ASN A 211 -15.21 9.78 12.66
C ASN A 211 -15.31 8.91 13.93
N THR A 212 -15.56 7.63 13.75
CA THR A 212 -15.85 6.68 14.82
C THR A 212 -14.59 6.26 15.60
N GLY A 213 -13.47 6.93 15.40
CA GLY A 213 -12.23 6.60 16.10
C GLY A 213 -11.74 5.19 15.80
N ARG A 214 -11.78 4.76 14.56
CA ARG A 214 -11.31 3.44 14.13
C ARG A 214 -9.80 3.42 13.89
N ILE A 215 -9.22 2.25 14.14
CA ILE A 215 -7.84 1.90 13.80
C ILE A 215 -7.94 0.77 12.77
N TYR A 216 -7.29 0.95 11.63
CA TYR A 216 -7.29 -0.02 10.54
C TYR A 216 -5.91 -0.66 10.44
N SER A 217 -5.86 -1.97 10.25
CA SER A 217 -4.63 -2.65 9.83
C SER A 217 -4.42 -2.37 8.35
N VAL A 218 -3.22 -1.95 7.98
CA VAL A 218 -2.82 -1.77 6.59
C VAL A 218 -2.14 -3.04 6.12
N ASP A 219 -2.45 -3.47 4.90
CA ASP A 219 -1.78 -4.62 4.28
C ASP A 219 -0.26 -4.42 4.27
N PRO A 220 0.55 -5.42 4.62
CA PRO A 220 2.01 -5.28 4.66
C PRO A 220 2.63 -4.82 3.35
N ASP A 221 2.15 -5.29 2.20
CA ASP A 221 2.67 -4.89 0.89
C ASP A 221 2.53 -3.37 0.72
N LEU A 222 1.32 -2.86 0.99
CA LEU A 222 1.02 -1.42 0.95
C LEU A 222 1.77 -0.66 2.05
N GLY A 223 1.83 -1.21 3.26
CA GLY A 223 2.53 -0.60 4.39
C GLY A 223 4.01 -0.35 4.09
N TYR A 224 4.70 -1.35 3.56
CA TYR A 224 6.10 -1.21 3.15
C TYR A 224 6.32 -0.23 2.01
N PHE A 225 5.37 -0.12 1.09
CA PHE A 225 5.41 0.92 0.06
C PHE A 225 5.27 2.31 0.68
N LEU A 226 4.25 2.52 1.51
CA LEU A 226 3.94 3.83 2.08
C LEU A 226 5.11 4.40 2.91
N ILE A 227 5.76 3.60 3.76
CA ILE A 227 6.91 4.07 4.54
C ILE A 227 8.17 4.39 3.71
N ARG A 228 8.18 4.05 2.41
CA ARG A 228 9.26 4.42 1.49
C ARG A 228 9.02 5.73 0.76
N VAL A 229 7.76 6.09 0.57
CA VAL A 229 7.39 7.30 -0.17
C VAL A 229 6.94 8.44 0.75
N LEU A 230 6.45 8.13 1.94
CA LEU A 230 6.05 9.11 2.94
C LEU A 230 7.23 9.57 3.80
N LYS A 231 7.07 10.69 4.49
CA LYS A 231 8.06 11.22 5.43
C LYS A 231 7.83 10.67 6.84
N GLU A 232 8.91 10.32 7.53
CA GLU A 232 8.81 9.99 8.95
C GLU A 232 8.58 11.27 9.77
N SER A 233 7.53 11.26 10.58
CA SER A 233 7.24 12.33 11.54
C SER A 233 8.15 12.18 12.75
N LYS A 234 8.84 13.26 13.12
CA LYS A 234 9.66 13.33 14.32
C LYS A 234 8.82 13.57 15.56
#